data_a2f7d9173959ff64f3424acc675caffa
#
_entry.id   a2f7d9173959ff64f3424acc675caffa
#
_cell.length_a   1.000
_cell.length_b   1.000
_cell.length_c   1.000
_cell.angle_alpha   90.00
_cell.angle_beta   90.00
_cell.angle_gamma   90.00
#
_symmetry.space_group_name_H-M   'P 1'
#
loop_
_entity.id
_entity.type
_entity.pdbx_description
1 polymer ?
#
loop_
_entity_poly.entity_id
_entity_poly.type
_entity_poly.pdbx_seq_one_letter_code
_entity_poly.pdbx_strand_id
1 'polypeptide(L)'
;MNQSLSCLHPNPGWTGSVRDSHSPASPTTDAVGKHCILELYDCDSSRLDDEAFLRDTITTAAKRAGATLLNLITHRFEPQGVTGLALLAESHISIHTWPESGYAAVDVFTCGDHTMPETACRILWEELGAGRHKLTSFRRETPASLGGSEREPSQMAPLRAN
;
A
#
# COMPACT_ATOMS: atom_id res chain seq x y z
N MET A 1 32.27 -19.00 10.74
CA MET A 1 31.18 -18.94 11.68
C MET A 1 29.92 -18.59 10.90
N ASN A 2 29.06 -19.59 10.69
CA ASN A 2 27.88 -19.53 9.85
C ASN A 2 26.74 -18.90 10.65
N GLN A 3 26.30 -17.70 10.31
CA GLN A 3 25.05 -17.17 10.85
C GLN A 3 23.91 -17.57 9.91
N SER A 4 23.10 -18.51 10.41
CA SER A 4 21.87 -18.97 9.81
C SER A 4 20.92 -17.81 9.58
N LEU A 5 20.53 -17.57 8.34
CA LEU A 5 19.37 -16.79 7.98
C LEU A 5 18.13 -17.51 8.54
N SER A 6 17.61 -17.01 9.64
CA SER A 6 16.33 -17.43 10.21
C SER A 6 15.23 -17.15 9.19
N CYS A 7 14.65 -18.21 8.65
CA CYS A 7 13.43 -18.14 7.84
C CYS A 7 12.33 -17.50 8.67
N LEU A 8 11.87 -16.31 8.27
CA LEU A 8 10.69 -15.68 8.81
C LEU A 8 9.50 -16.60 8.57
N HIS A 9 9.01 -17.24 9.62
CA HIS A 9 7.76 -17.98 9.58
C HIS A 9 6.65 -16.96 9.38
N PRO A 10 5.67 -17.21 8.49
CA PRO A 10 4.52 -16.34 8.34
C PRO A 10 3.77 -16.24 9.67
N ASN A 11 3.55 -15.03 10.15
CA ASN A 11 2.77 -14.77 11.35
C ASN A 11 1.33 -15.26 11.12
N PRO A 12 0.81 -16.20 11.94
CA PRO A 12 -0.50 -16.80 11.76
C PRO A 12 -1.68 -15.82 11.88
N GLY A 13 -1.44 -14.57 12.24
CA GLY A 13 -2.47 -13.52 12.36
C GLY A 13 -2.76 -12.74 11.07
N TRP A 14 -2.05 -12.99 9.95
CA TRP A 14 -2.35 -12.34 8.69
C TRP A 14 -3.58 -12.95 8.03
N THR A 15 -4.75 -12.40 8.32
CA THR A 15 -6.03 -12.73 7.66
C THR A 15 -6.43 -11.58 6.74
N GLY A 16 -5.61 -11.30 5.74
CA GLY A 16 -5.99 -10.38 4.66
C GLY A 16 -7.16 -11.01 3.90
N SER A 17 -8.37 -10.49 4.10
CA SER A 17 -9.51 -10.86 3.25
C SER A 17 -9.30 -10.23 1.89
N VAL A 18 -8.60 -10.94 1.01
CA VAL A 18 -8.53 -10.61 -0.41
C VAL A 18 -9.91 -10.95 -0.96
N ARG A 19 -10.74 -9.96 -1.24
CA ARG A 19 -11.90 -10.18 -2.09
C ARG A 19 -11.40 -10.21 -3.52
N ASP A 20 -10.83 -11.36 -3.91
CA ASP A 20 -10.61 -11.66 -5.31
C ASP A 20 -11.96 -11.91 -5.94
N SER A 21 -12.46 -10.96 -6.70
CA SER A 21 -13.52 -11.21 -7.68
C SER A 21 -12.87 -11.96 -8.85
N HIS A 22 -12.59 -13.27 -8.67
CA HIS A 22 -12.14 -14.13 -9.74
C HIS A 22 -13.31 -14.41 -10.69
N SER A 23 -13.32 -13.68 -11.80
CA SER A 23 -13.86 -14.18 -13.05
C SER A 23 -12.74 -14.98 -13.75
N PRO A 24 -13.02 -16.11 -14.44
CA PRO A 24 -11.96 -16.91 -15.06
C PRO A 24 -11.20 -16.06 -16.08
N ALA A 25 -9.88 -16.03 -15.93
CA ALA A 25 -8.96 -15.21 -16.70
C ALA A 25 -9.04 -15.51 -18.19
N SER A 26 -9.44 -14.52 -18.96
CA SER A 26 -9.00 -14.38 -20.34
C SER A 26 -7.51 -14.01 -20.37
N PRO A 27 -6.64 -14.65 -21.17
CA PRO A 27 -5.23 -14.29 -21.26
C PRO A 27 -5.11 -12.94 -21.93
N THR A 28 -4.28 -12.07 -21.38
CA THR A 28 -3.94 -10.70 -21.80
C THR A 28 -4.86 -9.61 -21.23
N THR A 29 -4.87 -9.47 -19.90
CA THR A 29 -5.28 -8.19 -19.33
C THR A 29 -4.02 -7.33 -19.18
N ASP A 30 -3.97 -6.21 -19.88
CA ASP A 30 -3.00 -5.14 -19.63
C ASP A 30 -3.34 -4.49 -18.28
N ALA A 31 -3.19 -5.26 -17.19
CA ALA A 31 -3.40 -4.74 -15.86
C ALA A 31 -2.36 -3.65 -15.61
N VAL A 32 -2.82 -2.42 -15.41
CA VAL A 32 -1.93 -1.29 -15.15
C VAL A 32 -1.22 -1.47 -13.82
N GLY A 33 -1.91 -2.04 -12.82
CA GLY A 33 -1.29 -2.31 -11.54
C GLY A 33 -2.26 -2.80 -10.47
N LYS A 34 -1.72 -3.03 -9.26
CA LYS A 34 -2.47 -3.46 -8.09
C LYS A 34 -2.41 -2.39 -7.01
N HIS A 35 -3.57 -2.04 -6.46
CA HIS A 35 -3.71 -1.05 -5.40
C HIS A 35 -4.18 -1.74 -4.13
N CYS A 36 -3.43 -1.53 -3.05
CA CYS A 36 -3.74 -1.99 -1.70
C CYS A 36 -4.02 -0.78 -0.82
N ILE A 37 -5.18 -0.76 -0.17
CA ILE A 37 -5.56 0.19 0.87
C ILE A 37 -5.48 -0.55 2.19
N LEU A 38 -4.64 -0.09 3.10
CA LEU A 38 -4.37 -0.73 4.38
C LEU A 38 -4.67 0.23 5.53
N GLU A 39 -5.60 -0.19 6.39
CA GLU A 39 -5.93 0.49 7.63
C GLU A 39 -5.28 -0.28 8.79
N LEU A 40 -4.50 0.41 9.61
CA LEU A 40 -3.80 -0.14 10.76
C LEU A 40 -4.35 0.45 12.05
N TYR A 41 -4.64 -0.42 13.02
CA TYR A 41 -5.22 -0.05 14.31
C TYR A 41 -4.40 -0.65 15.46
N ASP A 42 -4.48 -0.01 16.62
CA ASP A 42 -3.76 -0.41 17.83
C ASP A 42 -2.24 -0.46 17.58
N CYS A 43 -1.74 0.50 16.79
CA CYS A 43 -0.31 0.65 16.52
C CYS A 43 0.43 1.23 17.71
N ASP A 44 1.74 0.99 17.78
CA ASP A 44 2.62 1.65 18.73
C ASP A 44 2.71 3.16 18.41
N SER A 45 2.18 4.01 19.29
CA SER A 45 2.11 5.45 19.09
C SER A 45 3.49 6.10 18.98
N SER A 46 4.51 5.55 19.63
CA SER A 46 5.89 6.06 19.53
C SER A 46 6.48 5.84 18.14
N ARG A 47 6.18 4.70 17.51
CA ARG A 47 6.58 4.41 16.12
C ARG A 47 5.82 5.28 15.11
N LEU A 48 4.54 5.57 15.39
CA LEU A 48 3.72 6.42 14.53
C LEU A 48 4.17 7.88 14.52
N ASP A 49 4.88 8.35 15.56
CA ASP A 49 5.39 9.72 15.68
C ASP A 49 6.90 9.84 15.35
N ASP A 50 7.55 8.73 15.05
CA ASP A 50 8.97 8.70 14.68
C ASP A 50 9.15 8.78 13.16
N GLU A 51 9.45 9.99 12.68
CA GLU A 51 9.67 10.24 11.25
C GLU A 51 10.82 9.41 10.67
N ALA A 52 11.93 9.25 11.42
CA ALA A 52 13.10 8.51 10.96
C ALA A 52 12.77 7.00 10.83
N PHE A 53 12.09 6.44 11.83
CA PHE A 53 11.62 5.05 11.81
C PHE A 53 10.65 4.82 10.62
N LEU A 54 9.71 5.73 10.40
CA LEU A 54 8.76 5.62 9.29
C LEU A 54 9.44 5.67 7.93
N ARG A 55 10.46 6.54 7.75
CA ARG A 55 11.26 6.58 6.52
C ARG A 55 11.95 5.26 6.25
N ASP A 56 12.58 4.67 7.26
CA ASP A 56 13.28 3.40 7.14
C ASP A 56 12.30 2.25 6.86
N THR A 57 11.17 2.25 7.53
CA THR A 57 10.11 1.25 7.33
C THR A 57 9.52 1.30 5.91
N ILE A 58 9.17 2.50 5.41
CA ILE A 58 8.66 2.68 4.05
C ILE A 58 9.72 2.24 3.01
N THR A 59 10.98 2.63 3.22
CA THR A 59 12.08 2.24 2.34
C THR A 59 12.24 0.72 2.29
N THR A 60 12.18 0.08 3.43
CA THR A 60 12.27 -1.39 3.55
C THR A 60 11.09 -2.07 2.89
N ALA A 61 9.87 -1.57 3.12
CA ALA A 61 8.65 -2.08 2.52
C ALA A 61 8.70 -2.02 0.99
N ALA A 62 9.10 -0.87 0.43
CA ALA A 62 9.25 -0.70 -1.01
C ALA A 62 10.25 -1.70 -1.61
N LYS A 63 11.45 -1.80 -1.04
CA LYS A 63 12.50 -2.72 -1.51
C LYS A 63 12.05 -4.19 -1.44
N ARG A 64 11.43 -4.59 -0.33
CA ARG A 64 10.98 -5.97 -0.13
C ARG A 64 9.77 -6.34 -1.00
N ALA A 65 8.99 -5.36 -1.40
CA ALA A 65 7.92 -5.52 -2.39
C ALA A 65 8.42 -5.60 -3.85
N GLY A 66 9.75 -5.52 -4.07
CA GLY A 66 10.34 -5.53 -5.40
C GLY A 66 10.22 -4.20 -6.16
N ALA A 67 9.86 -3.11 -5.47
CA ALA A 67 9.71 -1.80 -6.06
C ALA A 67 11.01 -0.98 -5.98
N THR A 68 11.18 -0.09 -6.96
CA THR A 68 12.32 0.82 -7.06
C THR A 68 11.97 2.17 -6.43
N LEU A 69 12.55 2.47 -5.26
CA LEU A 69 12.37 3.75 -4.60
C LEU A 69 13.13 4.86 -5.34
N LEU A 70 12.42 5.85 -5.87
CA LEU A 70 13.00 7.03 -6.54
C LEU A 70 13.18 8.19 -5.58
N ASN A 71 12.19 8.45 -4.72
CA ASN A 71 12.22 9.54 -3.74
C ASN A 71 11.32 9.20 -2.56
N LEU A 72 11.61 9.81 -1.41
CA LEU A 72 10.78 9.71 -0.21
C LEU A 72 10.72 11.08 0.47
N ILE A 73 9.53 11.64 0.53
CA ILE A 73 9.23 12.87 1.26
C ILE A 73 8.43 12.52 2.51
N THR A 74 8.75 13.16 3.61
CA THR A 74 8.01 13.04 4.86
C THR A 74 7.76 14.42 5.44
N HIS A 75 6.68 14.55 6.22
CA HIS A 75 6.34 15.72 6.97
C HIS A 75 5.82 15.32 8.34
N ARG A 76 6.50 15.78 9.40
CA ARG A 76 6.03 15.61 10.77
C ARG A 76 5.17 16.80 11.16
N PHE A 77 4.00 16.52 11.71
CA PHE A 77 3.06 17.54 12.19
C PHE A 77 3.31 17.90 13.65
N GLU A 78 2.90 19.09 14.03
CA GLU A 78 2.80 19.53 15.42
C GLU A 78 1.35 19.44 15.88
N PRO A 79 1.06 18.87 17.04
CA PRO A 79 2.01 18.35 18.04
C PRO A 79 2.54 16.93 17.72
N GLN A 80 1.97 16.19 16.80
CA GLN A 80 2.34 14.80 16.48
C GLN A 80 1.75 14.32 15.16
N GLY A 81 2.25 13.17 14.68
CA GLY A 81 1.81 12.53 13.46
C GLY A 81 2.73 12.84 12.28
N VAL A 82 2.78 11.90 11.35
CA VAL A 82 3.66 11.97 10.16
C VAL A 82 2.89 11.59 8.92
N THR A 83 3.11 12.33 7.86
CA THR A 83 2.77 11.93 6.49
C THR A 83 4.04 11.55 5.75
N GLY A 84 4.02 10.41 5.05
CA GLY A 84 5.10 9.95 4.17
C GLY A 84 4.58 9.63 2.79
N LEU A 85 5.36 9.98 1.76
CA LEU A 85 5.08 9.64 0.37
C LEU A 85 6.36 9.15 -0.30
N ALA A 86 6.40 7.88 -0.64
CA ALA A 86 7.43 7.26 -1.46
C ALA A 86 7.01 7.26 -2.92
N LEU A 87 7.79 7.95 -3.76
CA LEU A 87 7.71 7.84 -5.20
C LEU A 87 8.48 6.60 -5.64
N LEU A 88 7.80 5.70 -6.31
CA LEU A 88 8.38 4.47 -6.88
C LEU A 88 8.42 4.59 -8.41
N ALA A 89 9.36 3.91 -9.05
CA ALA A 89 9.35 3.78 -10.51
C ALA A 89 8.04 3.12 -11.00
N GLU A 90 7.45 2.28 -10.17
CA GLU A 90 6.23 1.52 -10.44
C GLU A 90 4.95 2.23 -9.98
N SER A 91 4.99 3.26 -9.16
CA SER A 91 3.95 4.18 -8.69
C SER A 91 4.25 4.82 -7.33
N HIS A 92 3.62 4.39 -6.20
CA HIS A 92 3.84 5.03 -4.89
C HIS A 92 3.44 4.17 -3.69
N ILE A 93 3.98 4.57 -2.51
CA ILE A 93 3.46 4.21 -1.18
C ILE A 93 3.19 5.52 -0.45
N SER A 94 2.00 5.70 0.12
CA SER A 94 1.71 6.79 1.05
C SER A 94 1.32 6.26 2.42
N ILE A 95 1.65 7.03 3.47
CA ILE A 95 1.24 6.76 4.84
C ILE A 95 0.84 8.05 5.55
N HIS A 96 -0.20 7.96 6.35
CA HIS A 96 -0.61 9.00 7.28
C HIS A 96 -0.79 8.38 8.66
N THR A 97 -0.26 9.01 9.71
CA THR A 97 -0.28 8.47 11.06
C THR A 97 -0.99 9.39 12.03
N TRP A 98 -1.73 8.78 12.96
CA TRP A 98 -2.40 9.44 14.10
C TRP A 98 -1.98 8.75 15.40
N PRO A 99 -0.83 9.16 15.99
CA PRO A 99 -0.26 8.54 17.19
C PRO A 99 -1.25 8.50 18.37
N GLU A 100 -2.09 9.55 18.51
CA GLU A 100 -3.10 9.68 19.58
C GLU A 100 -4.20 8.63 19.48
N SER A 101 -4.44 8.11 18.30
CA SER A 101 -5.46 7.09 18.03
C SER A 101 -4.87 5.70 17.82
N GLY A 102 -3.54 5.56 17.80
CA GLY A 102 -2.87 4.32 17.42
C GLY A 102 -3.22 3.87 15.99
N TYR A 103 -3.47 4.84 15.09
CA TYR A 103 -4.01 4.59 13.74
C TYR A 103 -3.06 5.04 12.66
N ALA A 104 -2.97 4.27 11.59
CA ALA A 104 -2.32 4.67 10.35
C ALA A 104 -3.14 4.24 9.13
N ALA A 105 -3.23 5.14 8.14
CA ALA A 105 -3.79 4.88 6.82
C ALA A 105 -2.67 4.77 5.81
N VAL A 106 -2.70 3.71 4.98
CA VAL A 106 -1.64 3.41 4.01
C VAL A 106 -2.23 3.06 2.66
N ASP A 107 -1.68 3.65 1.62
CA ASP A 107 -1.94 3.28 0.24
C ASP A 107 -0.66 2.74 -0.40
N VAL A 108 -0.76 1.55 -1.02
CA VAL A 108 0.32 0.95 -1.79
C VAL A 108 -0.20 0.67 -3.19
N PHE A 109 0.24 1.45 -4.15
CA PHE A 109 -0.07 1.21 -5.56
C PHE A 109 1.20 0.88 -6.31
N THR A 110 1.23 -0.26 -7.01
CA THR A 110 2.36 -0.67 -7.84
C THR A 110 1.89 -1.27 -9.16
N CYS A 111 2.68 -1.03 -10.20
CA CYS A 111 2.51 -1.61 -11.52
C CYS A 111 3.59 -2.68 -11.77
N GLY A 112 3.32 -3.57 -12.74
CA GLY A 112 4.24 -4.62 -13.14
C GLY A 112 4.13 -5.91 -12.32
N ASP A 113 4.36 -7.04 -12.99
CA ASP A 113 4.18 -8.38 -12.41
C ASP A 113 5.27 -8.77 -11.41
N HIS A 114 6.37 -8.00 -11.36
CA HIS A 114 7.49 -8.23 -10.44
C HIS A 114 7.25 -7.63 -9.05
N THR A 115 6.26 -6.76 -8.89
CA THR A 115 5.98 -6.09 -7.61
C THR A 115 4.91 -6.81 -6.80
N MET A 116 5.09 -6.80 -5.49
CA MET A 116 4.23 -7.47 -4.51
C MET A 116 3.70 -6.46 -3.47
N PRO A 117 2.69 -5.64 -3.79
CA PRO A 117 2.20 -4.59 -2.88
C PRO A 117 1.69 -5.13 -1.54
N GLU A 118 1.15 -6.35 -1.50
CA GLU A 118 0.77 -6.99 -0.24
C GLU A 118 1.97 -7.26 0.67
N THR A 119 3.15 -7.50 0.10
CA THR A 119 4.38 -7.65 0.89
C THR A 119 4.75 -6.35 1.57
N ALA A 120 4.60 -5.20 0.88
CA ALA A 120 4.77 -3.89 1.51
C ALA A 120 3.76 -3.68 2.66
N CYS A 121 2.49 -3.98 2.42
CA CYS A 121 1.43 -3.87 3.43
C CYS A 121 1.73 -4.72 4.67
N ARG A 122 2.19 -5.95 4.49
CA ARG A 122 2.55 -6.84 5.59
C ARG A 122 3.71 -6.30 6.42
N ILE A 123 4.75 -5.78 5.77
CA ILE A 123 5.91 -5.19 6.46
C ILE A 123 5.47 -3.98 7.28
N LEU A 124 4.68 -3.08 6.68
CA LEU A 124 4.17 -1.91 7.37
C LEU A 124 3.31 -2.29 8.59
N TRP A 125 2.45 -3.30 8.46
CA TRP A 125 1.66 -3.82 9.57
C TRP A 125 2.54 -4.36 10.71
N GLU A 126 3.53 -5.20 10.38
CA GLU A 126 4.43 -5.83 11.36
C GLU A 126 5.32 -4.79 12.05
N GLU A 127 5.94 -3.89 11.29
CA GLU A 127 6.87 -2.90 11.82
C GLU A 127 6.17 -1.81 12.66
N LEU A 128 4.94 -1.43 12.31
CA LEU A 128 4.17 -0.47 13.10
C LEU A 128 3.51 -1.09 14.34
N GLY A 129 3.65 -2.41 14.51
CA GLY A 129 3.13 -3.13 15.67
C GLY A 129 1.62 -3.09 15.78
N ALA A 130 0.92 -3.03 14.64
CA ALA A 130 -0.54 -2.94 14.63
C ALA A 130 -1.19 -4.21 15.18
N GLY A 131 -2.06 -4.07 16.16
CA GLY A 131 -2.83 -5.16 16.74
C GLY A 131 -3.95 -5.66 15.81
N ARG A 132 -4.48 -4.77 14.97
CA ARG A 132 -5.53 -5.08 13.98
C ARG A 132 -5.25 -4.35 12.68
N HIS A 133 -5.73 -4.93 11.59
CA HIS A 133 -5.63 -4.31 10.26
C HIS A 133 -6.86 -4.63 9.40
N LYS A 134 -7.06 -3.79 8.39
CA LYS A 134 -8.00 -4.05 7.29
C LYS A 134 -7.27 -3.78 5.98
N LEU A 135 -7.18 -4.81 5.14
CA LEU A 135 -6.60 -4.71 3.80
C LEU A 135 -7.69 -4.86 2.74
N THR A 136 -7.74 -3.90 1.83
CA THR A 136 -8.54 -3.99 0.60
C THR A 136 -7.58 -3.89 -0.57
N SER A 137 -7.69 -4.81 -1.53
CA SER A 137 -6.88 -4.76 -2.76
C SER A 137 -7.75 -4.91 -3.99
N PHE A 138 -7.36 -4.21 -5.06
CA PHE A 138 -8.03 -4.29 -6.35
C PHE A 138 -7.04 -4.04 -7.49
N ARG A 139 -7.34 -4.60 -8.64
CA ARG A 139 -6.58 -4.36 -9.87
C ARG A 139 -7.08 -3.08 -10.53
N ARG A 140 -6.14 -2.30 -11.08
CA ARG A 140 -6.44 -1.14 -11.91
C ARG A 140 -6.08 -1.50 -13.34
N GLU A 141 -7.03 -1.33 -14.24
CA GLU A 141 -6.92 -1.76 -15.64
C GLU A 141 -7.10 -0.58 -16.59
N THR A 142 -6.51 -0.65 -17.78
CA THR A 142 -6.79 0.34 -18.83
C THR A 142 -8.11 0.04 -19.52
N PRO A 143 -8.77 1.04 -20.13
CA PRO A 143 -9.97 0.81 -20.92
C PRO A 143 -9.78 -0.22 -22.06
N ALA A 144 -8.58 -0.32 -22.62
CA ALA A 144 -8.25 -1.29 -23.67
C ALA A 144 -8.29 -2.74 -23.16
N SER A 145 -8.01 -2.98 -21.86
CA SER A 145 -8.08 -4.31 -21.25
C SER A 145 -9.51 -4.77 -20.95
N LEU A 146 -10.48 -3.84 -20.94
CA LEU A 146 -11.87 -4.14 -20.62
C LEU A 146 -12.69 -4.65 -21.85
N GLY A 147 -12.02 -5.01 -22.94
CA GLY A 147 -12.63 -5.57 -24.16
C GLY A 147 -13.68 -4.63 -24.78
N GLY A 148 -13.44 -4.14 -25.95
CA GLY A 148 -14.20 -3.10 -26.67
C GLY A 148 -15.73 -3.25 -26.69
N SER A 149 -16.37 -2.85 -25.60
CA SER A 149 -17.74 -2.37 -25.61
C SER A 149 -17.61 -0.85 -25.55
N GLU A 150 -17.85 -0.18 -26.66
CA GLU A 150 -18.01 1.26 -26.74
C GLU A 150 -19.09 1.67 -25.75
N ARG A 151 -18.68 2.07 -24.55
CA ARG A 151 -19.57 2.86 -23.67
C ARG A 151 -19.34 4.29 -24.06
N GLU A 152 -20.39 4.88 -24.62
CA GLU A 152 -20.47 6.33 -24.77
C GLU A 152 -20.05 7.02 -23.47
N PRO A 153 -19.28 8.13 -23.54
CA PRO A 153 -18.91 8.88 -22.34
C PRO A 153 -20.19 9.35 -21.67
N SER A 154 -20.50 8.81 -20.50
CA SER A 154 -21.57 9.35 -19.68
C SER A 154 -21.21 10.81 -19.41
N GLN A 155 -22.10 11.70 -19.83
CA GLN A 155 -21.98 13.14 -19.64
C GLN A 155 -21.77 13.41 -18.14
N MET A 156 -20.55 13.73 -17.76
CA MET A 156 -20.28 14.31 -16.46
C MET A 156 -21.02 15.64 -16.40
N ALA A 157 -22.03 15.71 -15.54
CA ALA A 157 -22.70 16.98 -15.25
C ALA A 157 -21.64 17.99 -14.75
N PRO A 158 -21.65 19.24 -15.21
CA PRO A 158 -20.70 20.24 -14.75
C PRO A 158 -20.84 20.46 -13.25
N LEU A 159 -19.72 20.39 -12.53
CA LEU A 159 -19.65 20.80 -11.12
C LEU A 159 -20.07 22.27 -11.03
N ARG A 160 -21.19 22.53 -10.35
CA ARG A 160 -21.61 23.90 -10.06
C ARG A 160 -20.63 24.48 -9.03
N ALA A 161 -19.91 25.53 -9.44
CA ALA A 161 -19.17 26.37 -8.51
C ALA A 161 -20.17 27.12 -7.60
N ASN A 162 -20.00 27.01 -6.29
CA ASN A 162 -20.56 27.90 -5.29
C ASN A 162 -19.56 28.99 -4.96
#